data_766743b92ea83996d79e633e81d39bf3
#
_entry.id   766743b92ea83996d79e633e81d39bf3
#
_cell.length_a   1.000
_cell.length_b   1.000
_cell.length_c   1.000
_cell.angle_alpha   90.00
_cell.angle_beta   90.00
_cell.angle_gamma   90.00
#
_symmetry.space_group_name_H-M   'P 1'
#
loop_
_entity.id
_entity.type
_entity.pdbx_description
1 polymer ?
#
loop_
_entity_poly.entity_id
_entity_poly.type
_entity_poly.pdbx_seq_one_letter_code
_entity_poly.pdbx_strand_id
1 'polypeptide(L)'
;LVTDFTGTLSDSERQNLENKLVAFDDSSSTQIAVVIMTSVGDYDIADYGVRLAQQWGIGSKGKDNGILLLVAKNDRKVTIQTGYGVEGAVPDAIAFQIIRQIITPAFRAGDYYGGINRATDALISYTKGEFKANPKKGKSGSGSGSLIIIVIVIAVVISLISRGGGGKGGGGQVIGGRGSSDLFWLTLLGSGLGRGGQRGGGGFGGGGGFGGGGGGGFGGFGGGGFGGGGSSGSW
;
A
#
# COMPACT_ATOMS: atom_id res chain seq x y z
N LEU A 1 -23.67 -2.79 -1.10
CA LEU A 1 -22.25 -2.76 -0.73
C LEU A 1 -21.91 -3.73 0.41
N VAL A 2 -22.89 -4.09 1.25
CA VAL A 2 -22.69 -5.02 2.37
C VAL A 2 -23.43 -6.32 2.11
N THR A 3 -22.69 -7.41 1.98
CA THR A 3 -23.22 -8.75 1.77
C THR A 3 -22.76 -9.68 2.90
N ASP A 4 -23.69 -10.14 3.71
CA ASP A 4 -23.44 -11.09 4.81
C ASP A 4 -24.17 -12.42 4.53
N PHE A 5 -23.42 -13.44 4.15
CA PHE A 5 -23.94 -14.80 3.91
C PHE A 5 -24.04 -15.62 5.18
N THR A 6 -23.59 -15.10 6.32
CA THR A 6 -23.46 -15.87 7.57
C THR A 6 -24.43 -15.43 8.65
N GLY A 7 -25.16 -14.33 8.43
CA GLY A 7 -25.99 -13.73 9.46
C GLY A 7 -25.19 -13.26 10.69
N THR A 8 -23.95 -12.87 10.49
CA THR A 8 -23.09 -12.37 11.58
C THR A 8 -23.53 -11.00 12.08
N LEU A 9 -24.02 -10.16 11.15
CA LEU A 9 -24.55 -8.85 11.45
C LEU A 9 -26.07 -8.92 11.61
N SER A 10 -26.61 -8.16 12.54
CA SER A 10 -28.04 -7.90 12.60
C SER A 10 -28.48 -7.06 11.40
N ASP A 11 -29.79 -7.07 11.09
CA ASP A 11 -30.33 -6.28 9.99
C ASP A 11 -30.08 -4.78 10.18
N SER A 12 -30.14 -4.28 11.41
CA SER A 12 -29.84 -2.88 11.73
C SER A 12 -28.36 -2.53 11.51
N GLU A 13 -27.46 -3.40 11.91
CA GLU A 13 -26.02 -3.21 11.70
C GLU A 13 -25.66 -3.22 10.22
N ARG A 14 -26.21 -4.19 9.48
CA ARG A 14 -26.04 -4.28 8.03
C ARG A 14 -26.55 -3.03 7.33
N GLN A 15 -27.75 -2.54 7.69
CA GLN A 15 -28.34 -1.34 7.10
C GLN A 15 -27.53 -0.09 7.42
N ASN A 16 -27.01 0.05 8.64
CA ASN A 16 -26.18 1.19 9.04
C ASN A 16 -24.86 1.22 8.23
N LEU A 17 -24.22 0.06 8.05
CA LEU A 17 -23.01 -0.05 7.20
C LEU A 17 -23.35 0.27 5.74
N GLU A 18 -24.42 -0.28 5.20
CA GLU A 18 -24.86 -0.02 3.82
C GLU A 18 -25.07 1.47 3.58
N ASN A 19 -25.87 2.12 4.44
CA ASN A 19 -26.14 3.57 4.33
C ASN A 19 -24.84 4.40 4.36
N LYS A 20 -23.90 4.04 5.24
CA LYS A 20 -22.61 4.70 5.33
C LYS A 20 -21.79 4.55 4.06
N LEU A 21 -21.71 3.35 3.52
CA LEU A 21 -20.90 3.05 2.35
C LEU A 21 -21.50 3.63 1.08
N VAL A 22 -22.83 3.62 0.94
CA VAL A 22 -23.53 4.28 -0.17
C VAL A 22 -23.29 5.78 -0.14
N ALA A 23 -23.47 6.43 1.02
CA ALA A 23 -23.19 7.87 1.15
C ALA A 23 -21.74 8.23 0.83
N PHE A 24 -20.80 7.32 1.12
CA PHE A 24 -19.40 7.53 0.76
C PHE A 24 -19.18 7.37 -0.75
N ASP A 25 -19.74 6.36 -1.39
CA ASP A 25 -19.70 6.17 -2.85
C ASP A 25 -20.25 7.39 -3.58
N ASP A 26 -21.45 7.85 -3.19
CA ASP A 26 -22.11 9.03 -3.77
C ASP A 26 -21.24 10.30 -3.68
N SER A 27 -20.49 10.46 -2.59
CA SER A 27 -19.67 11.67 -2.36
C SER A 27 -18.27 11.62 -2.97
N SER A 28 -17.70 10.43 -3.14
CA SER A 28 -16.30 10.22 -3.54
C SER A 28 -16.13 9.46 -4.85
N SER A 29 -17.18 8.78 -5.30
CA SER A 29 -17.17 7.76 -6.36
C SER A 29 -16.27 6.56 -6.06
N THR A 30 -15.77 6.42 -4.83
CA THR A 30 -14.97 5.27 -4.39
C THR A 30 -15.88 4.26 -3.73
N GLN A 31 -15.84 3.03 -4.21
CA GLN A 31 -16.70 1.98 -3.72
C GLN A 31 -15.98 1.11 -2.69
N ILE A 32 -16.57 0.98 -1.51
CA ILE A 32 -16.12 0.04 -0.49
C ILE A 32 -17.18 -1.05 -0.36
N ALA A 33 -16.80 -2.29 -0.68
CA ALA A 33 -17.66 -3.45 -0.50
C ALA A 33 -17.20 -4.26 0.73
N VAL A 34 -18.16 -4.72 1.53
CA VAL A 34 -17.95 -5.60 2.67
C VAL A 34 -18.63 -6.92 2.40
N VAL A 35 -17.89 -8.02 2.45
CA VAL A 35 -18.41 -9.37 2.25
C VAL A 35 -18.05 -10.24 3.44
N ILE A 36 -19.05 -10.86 4.06
CA ILE A 36 -18.86 -11.82 5.13
C ILE A 36 -19.37 -13.17 4.64
N MET A 37 -18.48 -14.15 4.60
CA MET A 37 -18.80 -15.50 4.17
C MET A 37 -18.28 -16.54 5.16
N THR A 38 -18.76 -17.76 5.03
CA THR A 38 -18.41 -18.84 5.96
C THR A 38 -16.96 -19.25 5.81
N SER A 39 -16.51 -19.50 4.58
CA SER A 39 -15.16 -20.00 4.29
C SER A 39 -14.82 -19.72 2.82
N VAL A 40 -13.54 -19.57 2.52
CA VAL A 40 -13.00 -19.55 1.14
C VAL A 40 -12.51 -20.93 0.68
N GLY A 41 -12.70 -21.97 1.52
CA GLY A 41 -12.21 -23.32 1.24
C GLY A 41 -10.69 -23.39 1.21
N ASP A 42 -10.15 -24.10 0.22
CA ASP A 42 -8.70 -24.30 0.06
C ASP A 42 -7.99 -23.12 -0.61
N TYR A 43 -8.72 -22.06 -0.95
CA TYR A 43 -8.11 -20.89 -1.60
C TYR A 43 -7.41 -19.98 -0.60
N ASP A 44 -6.36 -19.31 -1.09
CA ASP A 44 -5.83 -18.15 -0.37
C ASP A 44 -6.88 -17.03 -0.37
N ILE A 45 -7.07 -16.38 0.78
CA ILE A 45 -8.12 -15.38 0.94
C ILE A 45 -7.85 -14.11 0.13
N ALA A 46 -6.58 -13.75 -0.09
CA ALA A 46 -6.24 -12.60 -0.91
C ALA A 46 -6.55 -12.87 -2.38
N ASP A 47 -6.13 -14.04 -2.90
CA ASP A 47 -6.43 -14.46 -4.26
C ASP A 47 -7.94 -14.58 -4.51
N TYR A 48 -8.66 -15.16 -3.55
CA TYR A 48 -10.13 -15.24 -3.62
C TYR A 48 -10.75 -13.84 -3.64
N GLY A 49 -10.27 -12.94 -2.78
CA GLY A 49 -10.74 -11.56 -2.70
C GLY A 49 -10.53 -10.79 -3.99
N VAL A 50 -9.37 -10.89 -4.62
CA VAL A 50 -9.08 -10.26 -5.93
C VAL A 50 -10.04 -10.76 -6.99
N ARG A 51 -10.23 -12.10 -7.11
CA ARG A 51 -11.16 -12.70 -8.09
C ARG A 51 -12.60 -12.27 -7.84
N LEU A 52 -13.03 -12.25 -6.58
CA LEU A 52 -14.36 -11.81 -6.21
C LEU A 52 -14.58 -10.34 -6.57
N ALA A 53 -13.62 -9.47 -6.24
CA ALA A 53 -13.68 -8.06 -6.56
C ALA A 53 -13.76 -7.79 -8.06
N GLN A 54 -12.97 -8.51 -8.85
CA GLN A 54 -12.99 -8.45 -10.32
C GLN A 54 -14.31 -8.98 -10.90
N GLN A 55 -14.79 -10.13 -10.39
CA GLN A 55 -16.03 -10.74 -10.86
C GLN A 55 -17.26 -9.87 -10.57
N TRP A 56 -17.28 -9.24 -9.41
CA TRP A 56 -18.35 -8.31 -9.04
C TRP A 56 -18.16 -6.93 -9.66
N GLY A 57 -16.96 -6.62 -10.18
CA GLY A 57 -16.67 -5.34 -10.79
C GLY A 57 -16.68 -4.18 -9.80
N ILE A 58 -16.19 -4.42 -8.55
CA ILE A 58 -16.17 -3.42 -7.49
C ILE A 58 -15.34 -2.22 -7.94
N GLY A 59 -15.86 -1.00 -7.77
CA GLY A 59 -15.24 0.24 -8.25
C GLY A 59 -15.81 0.69 -9.61
N SER A 60 -15.34 1.83 -10.07
CA SER A 60 -15.80 2.45 -11.32
C SER A 60 -14.87 2.09 -12.46
N LYS A 61 -15.44 1.75 -13.61
CA LYS A 61 -14.69 1.44 -14.83
C LYS A 61 -13.74 2.58 -15.20
N GLY A 62 -12.45 2.25 -15.35
CA GLY A 62 -11.41 3.20 -15.74
C GLY A 62 -10.91 4.10 -14.59
N LYS A 63 -11.51 4.01 -13.40
CA LYS A 63 -11.01 4.66 -12.19
C LYS A 63 -10.34 3.66 -11.24
N ASP A 64 -10.72 2.38 -11.31
CA ASP A 64 -10.19 1.27 -10.50
C ASP A 64 -10.17 1.59 -9.00
N ASN A 65 -11.22 2.30 -8.55
CA ASN A 65 -11.34 2.91 -7.22
C ASN A 65 -12.21 2.08 -6.27
N GLY A 66 -12.12 0.76 -6.40
CA GLY A 66 -12.81 -0.18 -5.53
C GLY A 66 -11.96 -0.63 -4.36
N ILE A 67 -12.60 -0.90 -3.21
CA ILE A 67 -12.00 -1.54 -2.04
C ILE A 67 -12.92 -2.69 -1.62
N LEU A 68 -12.36 -3.88 -1.43
CA LEU A 68 -13.07 -5.03 -0.88
C LEU A 68 -12.53 -5.37 0.52
N LEU A 69 -13.41 -5.40 1.51
CA LEU A 69 -13.17 -6.02 2.81
C LEU A 69 -13.87 -7.38 2.84
N LEU A 70 -13.11 -8.46 2.75
CA LEU A 70 -13.63 -9.83 2.78
C LEU A 70 -13.29 -10.53 4.09
N VAL A 71 -14.29 -11.12 4.73
CA VAL A 71 -14.18 -11.87 5.98
C VAL A 71 -14.63 -13.32 5.76
N ALA A 72 -13.73 -14.28 5.96
CA ALA A 72 -14.02 -15.71 5.98
C ALA A 72 -14.10 -16.17 7.45
N LYS A 73 -15.33 -16.21 8.01
CA LYS A 73 -15.57 -16.30 9.45
C LYS A 73 -15.03 -17.60 10.06
N ASN A 74 -15.33 -18.75 9.43
CA ASN A 74 -14.87 -20.04 9.95
C ASN A 74 -13.38 -20.26 9.78
N ASP A 75 -12.78 -19.68 8.73
CA ASP A 75 -11.34 -19.74 8.48
C ASP A 75 -10.57 -18.78 9.39
N ARG A 76 -11.26 -17.86 10.08
CA ARG A 76 -10.68 -16.76 10.85
C ARG A 76 -9.71 -15.95 10.02
N LYS A 77 -10.06 -15.69 8.79
CA LYS A 77 -9.24 -14.92 7.84
C LYS A 77 -9.99 -13.68 7.35
N VAL A 78 -9.25 -12.62 7.16
CA VAL A 78 -9.75 -11.35 6.62
C VAL A 78 -8.77 -10.81 5.62
N THR A 79 -9.28 -10.19 4.56
CA THR A 79 -8.45 -9.46 3.59
C THR A 79 -9.08 -8.13 3.22
N ILE A 80 -8.24 -7.14 2.97
CA ILE A 80 -8.59 -5.88 2.32
C ILE A 80 -7.87 -5.87 0.99
N GLN A 81 -8.62 -5.78 -0.10
CA GLN A 81 -8.08 -5.69 -1.45
C GLN A 81 -8.42 -4.32 -2.03
N THR A 82 -7.45 -3.69 -2.68
CA THR A 82 -7.58 -2.35 -3.26
C THR A 82 -7.42 -2.39 -4.76
N GLY A 83 -8.26 -1.63 -5.45
CA GLY A 83 -8.07 -1.37 -6.88
C GLY A 83 -6.93 -0.38 -7.11
N TYR A 84 -6.36 -0.38 -8.31
CA TYR A 84 -5.21 0.46 -8.66
C TYR A 84 -5.43 1.96 -8.38
N GLY A 85 -6.65 2.47 -8.56
CA GLY A 85 -6.97 3.88 -8.38
C GLY A 85 -6.97 4.36 -6.94
N VAL A 86 -6.99 3.44 -5.95
CA VAL A 86 -6.99 3.77 -4.52
C VAL A 86 -5.72 3.32 -3.79
N GLU A 87 -4.81 2.62 -4.44
CA GLU A 87 -3.53 2.18 -3.85
C GLU A 87 -2.71 3.34 -3.28
N GLY A 88 -2.76 4.50 -3.94
CA GLY A 88 -2.07 5.69 -3.45
C GLY A 88 -2.61 6.21 -2.11
N ALA A 89 -3.89 6.00 -1.84
CA ALA A 89 -4.55 6.40 -0.59
C ALA A 89 -4.53 5.29 0.45
N VAL A 90 -4.73 4.04 0.02
CA VAL A 90 -4.77 2.85 0.87
C VAL A 90 -3.77 1.80 0.34
N PRO A 91 -2.47 2.03 0.48
CA PRO A 91 -1.46 1.03 0.13
C PRO A 91 -1.51 -0.16 1.09
N ASP A 92 -0.86 -1.26 0.73
CA ASP A 92 -0.80 -2.52 1.49
C ASP A 92 -0.44 -2.32 2.96
N ALA A 93 0.49 -1.42 3.24
CA ALA A 93 0.90 -1.10 4.60
C ALA A 93 -0.24 -0.53 5.45
N ILE A 94 -1.12 0.28 4.87
CA ILE A 94 -2.31 0.82 5.52
C ILE A 94 -3.36 -0.27 5.68
N ALA A 95 -3.63 -1.06 4.65
CA ALA A 95 -4.54 -2.21 4.73
C ALA A 95 -4.10 -3.17 5.84
N PHE A 96 -2.80 -3.47 5.93
CA PHE A 96 -2.21 -4.29 6.99
C PHE A 96 -2.42 -3.67 8.39
N GLN A 97 -2.20 -2.37 8.53
CA GLN A 97 -2.41 -1.68 9.81
C GLN A 97 -3.88 -1.74 10.25
N ILE A 98 -4.83 -1.50 9.35
CA ILE A 98 -6.26 -1.58 9.63
C ILE A 98 -6.62 -3.00 10.10
N ILE A 99 -6.18 -4.03 9.39
CA ILE A 99 -6.42 -5.42 9.78
C ILE A 99 -5.85 -5.68 11.17
N ARG A 100 -4.59 -5.36 11.39
CA ARG A 100 -3.88 -5.73 12.62
C ARG A 100 -4.29 -4.91 13.84
N GLN A 101 -4.60 -3.64 13.67
CA GLN A 101 -4.85 -2.73 14.79
C GLN A 101 -6.35 -2.54 15.09
N ILE A 102 -7.22 -2.75 14.11
CA ILE A 102 -8.65 -2.51 14.24
C ILE A 102 -9.44 -3.83 14.16
N ILE A 103 -9.27 -4.59 13.07
CA ILE A 103 -10.11 -5.76 12.79
C ILE A 103 -9.75 -6.92 13.72
N THR A 104 -8.48 -7.32 13.73
CA THR A 104 -8.03 -8.51 14.48
C THR A 104 -8.38 -8.44 15.98
N PRO A 105 -8.11 -7.34 16.72
CA PRO A 105 -8.47 -7.30 18.14
C PRO A 105 -9.99 -7.30 18.38
N ALA A 106 -10.78 -6.66 17.51
CA ALA A 106 -12.23 -6.65 17.60
C ALA A 106 -12.81 -8.05 17.35
N PHE A 107 -12.34 -8.73 16.32
CA PHE A 107 -12.83 -10.07 15.96
C PHE A 107 -12.43 -11.12 17.01
N ARG A 108 -11.26 -11.00 17.64
CA ARG A 108 -10.88 -11.82 18.80
C ARG A 108 -11.81 -11.63 19.99
N ALA A 109 -12.33 -10.42 20.17
CA ALA A 109 -13.32 -10.10 21.19
C ALA A 109 -14.77 -10.48 20.79
N GLY A 110 -14.99 -11.01 19.58
CA GLY A 110 -16.32 -11.31 19.05
C GLY A 110 -17.07 -10.10 18.50
N ASP A 111 -16.47 -8.91 18.53
CA ASP A 111 -17.06 -7.65 18.02
C ASP A 111 -16.85 -7.53 16.51
N TYR A 112 -17.61 -8.31 15.73
CA TYR A 112 -17.50 -8.29 14.26
C TYR A 112 -18.00 -6.97 13.69
N TYR A 113 -19.17 -6.51 14.11
CA TYR A 113 -19.72 -5.24 13.62
C TYR A 113 -18.82 -4.06 13.95
N GLY A 114 -18.42 -3.90 15.19
CA GLY A 114 -17.56 -2.80 15.59
C GLY A 114 -16.20 -2.84 14.89
N GLY A 115 -15.63 -4.02 14.66
CA GLY A 115 -14.40 -4.19 13.87
C GLY A 115 -14.55 -3.71 12.44
N ILE A 116 -15.59 -4.16 11.73
CA ILE A 116 -15.90 -3.78 10.36
C ILE A 116 -16.24 -2.30 10.27
N ASN A 117 -17.06 -1.79 11.19
CA ASN A 117 -17.48 -0.40 11.19
C ASN A 117 -16.29 0.56 11.34
N ARG A 118 -15.40 0.30 12.31
CA ARG A 118 -14.18 1.10 12.49
C ARG A 118 -13.18 0.93 11.34
N ALA A 119 -13.09 -0.24 10.75
CA ALA A 119 -12.22 -0.47 9.59
C ALA A 119 -12.70 0.32 8.38
N THR A 120 -14.00 0.32 8.11
CA THR A 120 -14.58 1.11 7.02
C THR A 120 -14.44 2.61 7.26
N ASP A 121 -14.56 3.10 8.51
CA ASP A 121 -14.29 4.50 8.85
C ASP A 121 -12.83 4.89 8.57
N ALA A 122 -11.89 4.01 8.93
CA ALA A 122 -10.48 4.22 8.62
C ALA A 122 -10.22 4.25 7.10
N LEU A 123 -10.78 3.30 6.33
CA LEU A 123 -10.67 3.28 4.88
C LEU A 123 -11.21 4.56 4.23
N ILE A 124 -12.37 5.02 4.67
CA ILE A 124 -12.97 6.29 4.23
C ILE A 124 -12.04 7.47 4.52
N SER A 125 -11.50 7.56 5.74
CA SER A 125 -10.61 8.65 6.13
C SER A 125 -9.30 8.67 5.35
N TYR A 126 -8.70 7.50 5.09
CA TYR A 126 -7.50 7.40 4.25
C TYR A 126 -7.79 7.82 2.80
N THR A 127 -8.91 7.37 2.25
CA THR A 127 -9.30 7.69 0.86
C THR A 127 -9.59 9.18 0.69
N LYS A 128 -10.16 9.85 1.71
CA LYS A 128 -10.36 11.30 1.71
C LYS A 128 -9.08 12.11 1.96
N GLY A 129 -7.97 11.47 2.27
CA GLY A 129 -6.72 12.13 2.64
C GLY A 129 -6.75 12.81 4.02
N GLU A 130 -7.74 12.51 4.85
CA GLU A 130 -7.90 13.06 6.19
C GLU A 130 -6.92 12.42 7.20
N PHE A 131 -6.46 11.23 6.90
CA PHE A 131 -5.48 10.52 7.72
C PHE A 131 -4.05 10.88 7.26
N LYS A 132 -3.45 11.88 7.91
CA LYS A 132 -2.00 12.01 7.90
C LYS A 132 -1.48 10.89 8.80
N ALA A 133 -0.85 9.87 8.21
CA ALA A 133 -0.12 8.88 8.97
C ALA A 133 0.83 9.63 9.92
N ASN A 134 0.53 9.62 11.22
CA ASN A 134 1.55 9.99 12.19
C ASN A 134 2.64 8.93 12.04
N PRO A 135 3.84 9.28 11.51
CA PRO A 135 4.93 8.35 11.53
C PRO A 135 5.12 8.03 13.02
N LYS A 136 4.88 6.77 13.40
CA LYS A 136 5.37 6.30 14.70
C LYS A 136 6.81 6.77 14.71
N LYS A 137 7.17 7.67 15.63
CA LYS A 137 8.56 7.90 15.98
C LYS A 137 9.11 6.52 16.29
N GLY A 138 9.69 5.87 15.28
CA GLY A 138 10.56 4.75 15.50
C GLY A 138 11.47 5.28 16.59
N LYS A 139 11.61 4.58 17.70
CA LYS A 139 12.70 4.82 18.62
C LYS A 139 13.92 4.82 17.72
N SER A 140 14.34 6.02 17.30
CA SER A 140 15.65 6.25 16.78
C SER A 140 16.53 5.79 17.93
N GLY A 141 16.94 4.54 17.84
CA GLY A 141 18.05 4.07 18.64
C GLY A 141 19.11 5.12 18.36
N SER A 142 19.46 5.85 19.41
CA SER A 142 20.51 6.84 19.45
C SER A 142 21.80 6.23 18.90
N GLY A 143 21.90 6.20 17.56
CA GLY A 143 23.12 5.86 16.84
C GLY A 143 24.06 7.04 16.71
N SER A 144 23.87 8.09 17.51
CA SER A 144 24.80 9.23 17.58
C SER A 144 26.20 8.81 18.02
N GLY A 145 26.36 7.68 18.70
CA GLY A 145 27.67 7.16 19.08
C GLY A 145 28.48 6.60 17.91
N SER A 146 27.84 6.04 16.91
CA SER A 146 28.54 5.37 15.80
C SER A 146 29.25 6.35 14.86
N LEU A 147 28.65 7.51 14.58
CA LEU A 147 29.29 8.54 13.75
C LEU A 147 30.45 9.20 14.49
N ILE A 148 30.33 9.44 15.80
CA ILE A 148 31.41 10.00 16.62
C ILE A 148 32.59 9.02 16.68
N ILE A 149 32.36 7.72 16.81
CA ILE A 149 33.42 6.72 16.79
C ILE A 149 34.14 6.69 15.44
N ILE A 150 33.39 6.75 14.33
CA ILE A 150 33.98 6.79 12.98
C ILE A 150 34.84 8.05 12.79
N VAL A 151 34.37 9.22 13.23
CA VAL A 151 35.14 10.45 13.16
C VAL A 151 36.40 10.40 14.01
N ILE A 152 36.33 9.81 15.22
CA ILE A 152 37.49 9.62 16.09
C ILE A 152 38.52 8.65 15.48
N VAL A 153 38.06 7.54 14.91
CA VAL A 153 38.94 6.58 14.23
C VAL A 153 39.63 7.22 13.01
N ILE A 154 38.92 7.99 12.20
CA ILE A 154 39.52 8.73 11.07
C ILE A 154 40.54 9.75 11.57
N ALA A 155 40.25 10.51 12.63
CA ALA A 155 41.17 11.49 13.21
C ALA A 155 42.44 10.81 13.78
N VAL A 156 42.31 9.65 14.43
CA VAL A 156 43.45 8.86 14.92
C VAL A 156 44.31 8.33 13.77
N VAL A 157 43.68 7.81 12.69
CA VAL A 157 44.43 7.34 11.51
C VAL A 157 45.18 8.47 10.83
N ILE A 158 44.56 9.64 10.66
CA ILE A 158 45.23 10.83 10.10
C ILE A 158 46.38 11.27 10.99
N SER A 159 46.20 11.26 12.31
CA SER A 159 47.26 11.61 13.31
C SER A 159 48.43 10.65 13.26
N LEU A 160 48.19 9.36 13.06
CA LEU A 160 49.27 8.34 12.95
C LEU A 160 50.04 8.49 11.62
N ILE A 161 49.37 8.81 10.52
CA ILE A 161 50.00 9.06 9.22
C ILE A 161 50.82 10.35 9.25
N SER A 162 50.36 11.39 9.95
CA SER A 162 51.08 12.68 10.11
C SER A 162 52.32 12.60 10.98
N ARG A 163 52.38 11.60 11.89
CA ARG A 163 53.54 11.41 12.76
C ARG A 163 54.67 10.60 12.15
N GLY A 164 54.45 10.00 10.95
CA GLY A 164 55.42 9.14 10.27
C GLY A 164 56.32 9.86 9.23
N GLY A 165 56.33 11.18 9.18
CA GLY A 165 57.02 11.93 8.12
C GLY A 165 58.03 12.97 8.63
N GLY A 166 58.94 12.58 9.47
CA GLY A 166 60.13 13.35 9.78
C GLY A 166 61.32 12.81 8.95
N GLY A 167 61.52 13.34 7.74
CA GLY A 167 62.64 12.99 6.85
C GLY A 167 62.98 14.18 5.95
N LYS A 168 64.09 14.85 6.33
CA LYS A 168 64.76 16.00 5.71
C LYS A 168 65.38 15.60 4.39
N GLY A 169 65.20 16.37 3.30
CA GLY A 169 66.18 16.35 2.25
C GLY A 169 65.65 16.55 0.84
N GLY A 170 66.04 17.67 0.20
CA GLY A 170 66.57 17.69 -1.15
C GLY A 170 65.56 17.97 -2.28
N GLY A 171 65.82 19.11 -2.90
CA GLY A 171 65.23 19.70 -4.07
C GLY A 171 65.04 18.81 -5.30
N GLY A 172 64.11 19.23 -6.10
CA GLY A 172 63.85 18.66 -7.43
C GLY A 172 62.62 19.28 -8.05
N GLN A 173 62.84 20.34 -8.76
CA GLN A 173 61.86 21.01 -9.59
C GLN A 173 61.60 20.14 -10.84
N VAL A 174 60.39 19.69 -11.07
CA VAL A 174 59.96 19.21 -12.39
C VAL A 174 58.54 19.66 -12.68
N ILE A 175 58.47 20.29 -13.80
CA ILE A 175 57.37 20.89 -14.55
C ILE A 175 56.39 19.81 -15.00
N GLY A 176 55.11 20.13 -14.96
CA GLY A 176 54.16 19.74 -16.01
C GLY A 176 53.41 18.43 -15.83
N GLY A 177 52.11 18.53 -15.79
CA GLY A 177 51.22 17.38 -15.96
C GLY A 177 49.79 17.70 -15.53
N ARG A 178 49.09 18.45 -16.35
CA ARG A 178 47.63 18.48 -16.40
C ARG A 178 47.15 17.06 -16.68
N GLY A 179 46.33 16.52 -15.85
CA GLY A 179 45.70 15.22 -16.16
C GLY A 179 44.77 14.74 -15.08
N SER A 180 43.51 15.16 -15.19
CA SER A 180 42.34 14.24 -15.17
C SER A 180 42.13 13.34 -13.94
N SER A 181 41.74 13.93 -12.84
CA SER A 181 40.98 13.18 -11.81
C SER A 181 39.60 13.77 -11.49
N ASP A 182 39.21 14.87 -12.11
CA ASP A 182 37.93 15.50 -11.90
C ASP A 182 36.79 14.98 -12.83
N LEU A 183 37.14 14.19 -13.84
CA LEU A 183 36.17 13.67 -14.80
C LEU A 183 35.46 12.37 -14.33
N PHE A 184 36.00 11.69 -13.35
CA PHE A 184 35.40 10.41 -12.87
C PHE A 184 34.09 10.64 -12.13
N TRP A 185 34.01 11.72 -11.36
CA TRP A 185 32.78 12.05 -10.62
C TRP A 185 31.67 12.63 -11.50
N LEU A 186 32.03 13.30 -12.59
CA LEU A 186 31.07 13.89 -13.53
C LEU A 186 30.38 12.80 -14.37
N THR A 187 31.03 11.68 -14.62
CA THR A 187 30.51 10.55 -15.39
C THR A 187 29.51 9.73 -14.55
N LEU A 188 29.71 9.70 -13.24
CA LEU A 188 28.80 8.97 -12.33
C LEU A 188 27.49 9.70 -12.06
N LEU A 189 27.48 11.04 -12.16
CA LEU A 189 26.27 11.85 -11.98
C LEU A 189 25.45 12.04 -13.26
N GLY A 190 26.04 11.77 -14.43
CA GLY A 190 25.45 12.05 -15.75
C GLY A 190 24.68 10.91 -16.41
N SER A 191 24.68 9.69 -15.85
CA SER A 191 24.08 8.52 -16.51
C SER A 191 22.62 8.22 -16.14
N GLY A 192 21.92 9.19 -15.54
CA GLY A 192 20.53 9.03 -15.10
C GLY A 192 19.47 9.73 -15.95
N LEU A 193 19.81 10.38 -17.04
CA LEU A 193 18.81 11.09 -17.86
C LEU A 193 19.08 10.87 -19.36
N GLY A 194 18.27 10.04 -19.94
CA GLY A 194 18.10 10.14 -21.38
C GLY A 194 17.73 8.90 -22.15
N ARG A 195 16.50 8.92 -22.64
CA ARG A 195 16.07 8.46 -23.95
C ARG A 195 15.74 6.97 -24.07
N GLY A 196 14.48 6.55 -24.34
CA GLY A 196 13.66 6.99 -25.48
C GLY A 196 13.64 5.86 -26.50
N GLY A 197 12.46 5.31 -26.85
CA GLY A 197 12.28 4.35 -27.95
C GLY A 197 11.12 3.41 -27.61
N GLN A 198 9.94 3.63 -27.92
CA GLN A 198 9.07 3.55 -29.09
C GLN A 198 8.97 2.18 -29.75
N ARG A 199 7.72 1.70 -29.85
CA ARG A 199 7.09 0.60 -30.62
C ARG A 199 6.86 -0.66 -29.81
N GLY A 200 5.66 -1.24 -29.86
CA GLY A 200 4.47 -1.21 -30.66
C GLY A 200 3.53 -2.27 -30.16
N GLY A 201 2.28 -2.07 -30.18
CA GLY A 201 1.30 -2.69 -31.03
C GLY A 201 0.81 -4.06 -30.55
N GLY A 202 -0.48 -4.16 -30.24
CA GLY A 202 -1.18 -5.42 -30.11
C GLY A 202 -2.48 -5.26 -29.33
N GLY A 203 -3.55 -4.84 -29.99
CA GLY A 203 -4.89 -4.85 -29.45
C GLY A 203 -5.45 -6.27 -29.48
N PHE A 204 -6.25 -6.61 -28.49
CA PHE A 204 -7.29 -7.63 -28.61
C PHE A 204 -8.55 -7.10 -27.91
N GLY A 205 -9.54 -6.83 -28.68
CA GLY A 205 -10.89 -6.54 -28.29
C GLY A 205 -11.70 -7.82 -28.03
N GLY A 206 -12.79 -7.67 -27.34
CA GLY A 206 -13.86 -8.66 -27.14
C GLY A 206 -14.51 -8.32 -25.80
N GLY A 207 -15.59 -7.67 -25.67
CA GLY A 207 -16.92 -7.81 -26.19
C GLY A 207 -17.69 -8.81 -25.34
N GLY A 208 -18.62 -8.33 -24.44
CA GLY A 208 -19.56 -9.18 -23.74
C GLY A 208 -20.32 -8.42 -22.68
N GLY A 209 -21.34 -7.63 -23.09
CA GLY A 209 -22.31 -7.03 -22.20
C GLY A 209 -23.30 -8.08 -21.70
N PHE A 210 -23.63 -8.01 -20.40
CA PHE A 210 -24.89 -8.56 -19.90
C PHE A 210 -25.60 -7.45 -19.12
N GLY A 211 -26.67 -6.98 -19.73
CA GLY A 211 -27.62 -6.11 -19.10
C GLY A 211 -28.61 -6.91 -18.26
N GLY A 212 -29.20 -6.28 -17.28
CA GLY A 212 -30.36 -6.78 -16.52
C GLY A 212 -30.52 -6.04 -15.20
N GLY A 213 -31.29 -5.01 -15.17
CA GLY A 213 -32.63 -4.82 -14.74
C GLY A 213 -32.83 -4.59 -13.24
N GLY A 214 -32.97 -3.29 -12.83
CA GLY A 214 -34.04 -2.72 -12.07
C GLY A 214 -34.31 -3.14 -10.61
N GLY A 215 -34.08 -2.23 -9.68
CA GLY A 215 -34.62 -2.19 -8.34
C GLY A 215 -33.86 -1.16 -7.53
N GLY A 216 -34.53 -0.09 -7.07
CA GLY A 216 -33.92 1.04 -6.36
C GLY A 216 -33.11 0.63 -5.13
N GLY A 217 -31.88 0.44 -5.30
CA GLY A 217 -30.82 0.10 -4.40
C GLY A 217 -29.55 0.34 -5.18
N PHE A 218 -28.43 0.40 -4.54
CA PHE A 218 -27.09 0.51 -5.06
C PHE A 218 -26.98 0.21 -6.58
N GLY A 219 -26.54 1.17 -7.35
CA GLY A 219 -26.54 1.14 -8.81
C GLY A 219 -25.56 0.15 -9.45
N GLY A 220 -25.09 -0.87 -8.72
CA GLY A 220 -24.19 -1.91 -9.19
C GLY A 220 -22.72 -1.46 -9.24
N PHE A 221 -21.85 -2.45 -9.22
CA PHE A 221 -20.40 -2.20 -9.35
C PHE A 221 -20.03 -1.84 -10.80
N GLY A 222 -19.18 -0.87 -10.98
CA GLY A 222 -18.85 -0.26 -12.28
C GLY A 222 -17.73 -0.94 -13.06
N GLY A 223 -17.10 -2.00 -12.56
CA GLY A 223 -16.06 -2.75 -13.26
C GLY A 223 -14.65 -2.18 -13.13
N GLY A 224 -14.20 -1.89 -11.94
CA GLY A 224 -12.81 -1.52 -11.64
C GLY A 224 -11.83 -2.69 -11.72
N GLY A 225 -10.56 -2.39 -12.09
CA GLY A 225 -9.47 -3.35 -12.09
C GLY A 225 -8.83 -3.49 -10.70
N PHE A 226 -8.55 -4.74 -10.30
CA PHE A 226 -7.81 -5.08 -9.08
C PHE A 226 -6.49 -5.72 -9.45
N GLY A 227 -5.38 -5.23 -8.92
CA GLY A 227 -4.03 -5.66 -9.28
C GLY A 227 -3.30 -6.47 -8.22
N GLY A 228 -4.00 -6.91 -7.19
CA GLY A 228 -3.39 -7.66 -6.09
C GLY A 228 -2.77 -6.78 -5.00
N GLY A 229 -3.01 -5.48 -5.01
CA GLY A 229 -2.75 -4.60 -3.88
C GLY A 229 -3.72 -4.91 -2.74
N GLY A 230 -3.22 -4.88 -1.50
CA GLY A 230 -4.01 -5.18 -0.32
C GLY A 230 -3.23 -5.93 0.75
N SER A 231 -3.93 -6.41 1.74
CA SER A 231 -3.34 -7.19 2.82
C SER A 231 -4.33 -8.18 3.40
N SER A 232 -3.81 -9.28 3.95
CA SER A 232 -4.61 -10.27 4.66
C SER A 232 -4.09 -10.54 6.07
N GLY A 233 -4.94 -11.10 6.92
CA GLY A 233 -4.61 -11.47 8.27
C GLY A 233 -5.57 -12.50 8.85
N SER A 234 -5.27 -12.94 10.07
CA SER A 234 -6.08 -13.89 10.83
C SER A 234 -6.28 -13.41 12.27
N TRP A 235 -7.32 -13.93 12.95
CA TRP A 235 -7.63 -13.61 14.35
C TRP A 235 -7.89 -14.83 15.21
#